data_c19765c8104eb17b5844a11eb048b662
#
_entry.id   c19765c8104eb17b5844a11eb048b662
#
_cell.length_a   1.000
_cell.length_b   1.000
_cell.length_c   1.000
_cell.angle_alpha   90.00
_cell.angle_beta   90.00
_cell.angle_gamma   90.00
#
_symmetry.space_group_name_H-M   'P 1'
#
loop_
_entity.id
_entity.type
_entity.pdbx_description
1 polymer ?
#
loop_
_entity_poly.entity_id
_entity_poly.type
_entity_poly.pdbx_seq_one_letter_code
_entity_poly.pdbx_strand_id
1 'polypeptide(L)'
;MDDKLEVETPRSKKSVALSGVMAGDTAICSVGRAGNDLHYRGFDIIALAEHATFEEVAYLLLYGRLPTFTQLKQYRKKLKTLRGLPVMLRPMLENLPASAHPMDVLRSGCSALGTILPEAQDHNPGAAREIADRLIASFASMLLYWYHWSHNGRRIETETDDDSIAAHFLH
;
A
#
# COMPACT_ATOMS: atom_id res chain seq x y z
N MET A 1 -19.23 20.43 64.33
CA MET A 1 -18.04 20.78 63.52
C MET A 1 -17.88 19.66 62.47
N ASP A 2 -18.73 19.75 61.42
CA ASP A 2 -18.82 18.72 60.38
C ASP A 2 -17.84 19.05 59.25
N ASP A 3 -16.77 18.28 59.18
CA ASP A 3 -15.77 18.38 58.13
C ASP A 3 -16.28 17.58 56.92
N LYS A 4 -16.90 18.26 55.95
CA LYS A 4 -17.29 17.64 54.69
C LYS A 4 -16.06 17.53 53.78
N LEU A 5 -15.53 16.33 53.73
CA LEU A 5 -14.56 15.94 52.69
C LEU A 5 -15.23 16.02 51.29
N GLU A 6 -14.94 17.08 50.57
CA GLU A 6 -15.29 17.20 49.14
C GLU A 6 -14.47 16.18 48.35
N VAL A 7 -15.12 15.15 47.86
CA VAL A 7 -14.54 14.19 46.91
C VAL A 7 -14.44 14.87 45.54
N GLU A 8 -13.24 15.28 45.17
CA GLU A 8 -12.98 15.79 43.82
C GLU A 8 -13.24 14.68 42.81
N THR A 9 -14.29 14.82 42.03
CA THR A 9 -14.53 13.95 40.85
C THR A 9 -13.41 14.14 39.84
N PRO A 10 -12.76 13.04 39.34
CA PRO A 10 -11.68 13.14 38.38
C PRO A 10 -12.22 13.77 37.08
N ARG A 11 -11.66 14.91 36.70
CA ARG A 11 -11.93 15.57 35.42
C ARG A 11 -11.68 14.58 34.28
N SER A 12 -12.75 14.23 33.58
CA SER A 12 -12.67 13.46 32.34
C SER A 12 -11.62 14.10 31.42
N LYS A 13 -10.53 13.38 31.15
CA LYS A 13 -9.56 13.79 30.11
C LYS A 13 -10.33 13.91 28.81
N LYS A 14 -10.49 15.13 28.28
CA LYS A 14 -11.04 15.33 26.93
C LYS A 14 -10.21 14.49 25.98
N SER A 15 -10.79 13.46 25.40
CA SER A 15 -10.21 12.75 24.27
C SER A 15 -9.95 13.77 23.17
N VAL A 16 -8.71 14.04 22.84
CA VAL A 16 -8.32 14.85 21.69
C VAL A 16 -8.48 13.94 20.46
N ALA A 17 -9.72 13.61 20.13
CA ALA A 17 -10.02 13.00 18.86
C ALA A 17 -9.73 14.03 17.77
N LEU A 18 -8.88 13.70 16.82
CA LEU A 18 -8.62 14.49 15.62
C LEU A 18 -9.84 14.52 14.66
N SER A 19 -10.94 13.84 15.02
CA SER A 19 -12.21 13.92 14.32
C SER A 19 -12.74 15.34 14.32
N GLY A 20 -12.90 15.93 13.13
CA GLY A 20 -13.30 17.34 12.95
C GLY A 20 -12.15 18.30 12.66
N VAL A 21 -10.91 17.86 12.69
CA VAL A 21 -9.77 18.66 12.22
C VAL A 21 -9.53 18.34 10.73
N MET A 22 -9.66 19.36 9.88
CA MET A 22 -9.32 19.22 8.47
C MET A 22 -7.81 19.06 8.32
N ALA A 23 -7.38 17.89 7.84
CA ALA A 23 -5.96 17.61 7.58
C ALA A 23 -5.52 18.09 6.18
N GLY A 24 -6.45 18.20 5.24
CA GLY A 24 -6.23 18.66 3.88
C GLY A 24 -7.34 18.22 2.94
N ASP A 25 -7.24 18.65 1.69
CA ASP A 25 -8.15 18.25 0.61
C ASP A 25 -7.58 17.08 -0.17
N THR A 26 -8.43 16.15 -0.60
CA THR A 26 -8.06 15.02 -1.46
C THR A 26 -9.04 14.89 -2.62
N ALA A 27 -8.49 14.58 -3.81
CA ALA A 27 -9.27 14.19 -4.99
C ALA A 27 -9.28 12.67 -5.21
N ILE A 28 -8.66 11.88 -4.33
CA ILE A 28 -8.51 10.43 -4.50
C ILE A 28 -9.78 9.70 -4.15
N CYS A 29 -10.40 10.04 -3.01
CA CYS A 29 -11.62 9.37 -2.58
C CYS A 29 -12.56 10.31 -1.82
N SER A 30 -13.84 9.94 -1.77
CA SER A 30 -14.82 10.51 -0.84
C SER A 30 -15.47 9.39 -0.04
N VAL A 31 -15.66 9.63 1.25
CA VAL A 31 -16.22 8.67 2.20
C VAL A 31 -17.38 9.31 2.94
N GLY A 32 -18.53 8.62 3.00
CA GLY A 32 -19.66 9.01 3.86
C GLY A 32 -20.33 10.33 3.50
N ARG A 33 -20.31 10.75 2.22
CA ARG A 33 -21.02 11.96 1.78
C ARG A 33 -22.54 11.79 1.79
N ALA A 34 -23.01 10.58 1.47
CA ALA A 34 -24.42 10.20 1.43
C ALA A 34 -24.69 8.93 2.26
N GLY A 35 -24.13 8.85 3.47
CA GLY A 35 -24.24 7.67 4.34
C GLY A 35 -22.93 6.86 4.40
N ASN A 36 -22.97 5.58 4.06
CA ASN A 36 -21.80 4.68 4.06
C ASN A 36 -21.17 4.50 2.67
N ASP A 37 -21.31 5.48 1.80
CA ASP A 37 -20.76 5.46 0.45
C ASP A 37 -19.23 5.66 0.45
N LEU A 38 -18.57 5.01 -0.48
CA LEU A 38 -17.15 5.16 -0.79
C LEU A 38 -16.99 5.29 -2.31
N HIS A 39 -16.34 6.38 -2.72
CA HIS A 39 -16.04 6.60 -4.15
C HIS A 39 -14.55 6.80 -4.34
N TYR A 40 -13.97 6.16 -5.35
CA TYR A 40 -12.62 6.40 -5.82
C TYR A 40 -12.64 7.25 -7.09
N ARG A 41 -12.09 8.48 -7.01
CA ARG A 41 -12.09 9.42 -8.15
C ARG A 41 -13.49 9.63 -8.76
N GLY A 42 -14.55 9.55 -7.94
CA GLY A 42 -15.94 9.70 -8.37
C GLY A 42 -16.63 8.42 -8.81
N PHE A 43 -15.94 7.29 -8.88
CA PHE A 43 -16.53 5.99 -9.18
C PHE A 43 -16.94 5.27 -7.89
N ASP A 44 -18.14 4.72 -7.87
CA ASP A 44 -18.62 3.92 -6.74
C ASP A 44 -17.76 2.68 -6.53
N ILE A 45 -17.42 2.37 -5.26
CA ILE A 45 -16.50 1.27 -4.94
C ILE A 45 -17.09 -0.10 -5.28
N ILE A 46 -18.41 -0.28 -5.14
CA ILE A 46 -19.05 -1.55 -5.45
C ILE A 46 -19.00 -1.81 -6.96
N ALA A 47 -19.32 -0.79 -7.76
CA ALA A 47 -19.20 -0.88 -9.21
C ALA A 47 -17.78 -1.17 -9.67
N LEU A 48 -16.76 -0.55 -9.04
CA LEU A 48 -15.35 -0.86 -9.33
C LEU A 48 -14.99 -2.30 -8.95
N ALA A 49 -15.45 -2.79 -7.80
CA ALA A 49 -15.17 -4.15 -7.36
C ALA A 49 -15.81 -5.23 -8.26
N GLU A 50 -16.98 -4.93 -8.85
CA GLU A 50 -17.69 -5.86 -9.73
C GLU A 50 -17.13 -5.86 -11.16
N HIS A 51 -16.65 -4.73 -11.66
CA HIS A 51 -16.40 -4.55 -13.10
C HIS A 51 -14.95 -4.19 -13.45
N ALA A 52 -14.10 -3.80 -12.49
CA ALA A 52 -12.73 -3.40 -12.75
C ALA A 52 -11.71 -4.40 -12.16
N THR A 53 -10.59 -4.54 -12.82
CA THR A 53 -9.43 -5.28 -12.30
C THR A 53 -8.64 -4.43 -11.31
N PHE A 54 -7.81 -5.07 -10.50
CA PHE A 54 -6.92 -4.36 -9.56
C PHE A 54 -6.04 -3.31 -10.27
N GLU A 55 -5.48 -3.65 -11.42
CA GLU A 55 -4.61 -2.76 -12.19
C GLU A 55 -5.38 -1.56 -12.75
N GLU A 56 -6.65 -1.71 -13.12
CA GLU A 56 -7.50 -0.59 -13.55
C GLU A 56 -7.77 0.37 -12.41
N VAL A 57 -8.06 -0.16 -11.22
CA VAL A 57 -8.28 0.67 -10.02
C VAL A 57 -6.98 1.35 -9.57
N ALA A 58 -5.85 0.65 -9.58
CA ALA A 58 -4.54 1.24 -9.29
C ALA A 58 -4.22 2.39 -10.26
N TYR A 59 -4.44 2.16 -11.56
CA TYR A 59 -4.28 3.19 -12.57
C TYR A 59 -5.21 4.39 -12.33
N LEU A 60 -6.50 4.14 -12.03
CA LEU A 60 -7.47 5.19 -11.72
C LEU A 60 -6.98 6.08 -10.55
N LEU A 61 -6.51 5.48 -9.48
CA LEU A 61 -6.06 6.22 -8.29
C LEU A 61 -4.81 7.05 -8.56
N LEU A 62 -3.83 6.49 -9.29
CA LEU A 62 -2.54 7.14 -9.57
C LEU A 62 -2.60 8.15 -10.73
N TYR A 63 -3.36 7.84 -11.77
CA TYR A 63 -3.43 8.65 -13.00
C TYR A 63 -4.71 9.49 -13.14
N GLY A 64 -5.67 9.31 -12.21
CA GLY A 64 -6.87 10.14 -12.10
C GLY A 64 -8.02 9.77 -13.02
N ARG A 65 -7.89 8.71 -13.83
CA ARG A 65 -8.90 8.20 -14.77
C ARG A 65 -8.74 6.71 -15.03
N LEU A 66 -9.79 6.05 -15.46
CA LEU A 66 -9.69 4.67 -15.94
C LEU A 66 -8.84 4.57 -17.20
N PRO A 67 -8.02 3.51 -17.34
CA PRO A 67 -7.20 3.32 -18.52
C PRO A 67 -8.04 2.88 -19.72
N THR A 68 -7.63 3.28 -20.91
CA THR A 68 -8.07 2.61 -22.15
C THR A 68 -7.45 1.21 -22.21
N PHE A 69 -7.98 0.34 -23.09
CA PHE A 69 -7.43 -1.01 -23.29
C PHE A 69 -5.91 -1.00 -23.56
N THR A 70 -5.45 -0.10 -24.43
CA THR A 70 -4.02 0.03 -24.74
C THR A 70 -3.21 0.49 -23.53
N GLN A 71 -3.73 1.45 -22.76
CA GLN A 71 -3.08 1.94 -21.54
C GLN A 71 -3.00 0.85 -20.45
N LEU A 72 -4.07 0.08 -20.27
CA LEU A 72 -4.08 -1.05 -19.34
C LEU A 72 -3.01 -2.10 -19.70
N LYS A 73 -2.94 -2.46 -20.98
CA LYS A 73 -1.92 -3.40 -21.47
C LYS A 73 -0.50 -2.90 -21.21
N GLN A 74 -0.24 -1.61 -21.47
CA GLN A 74 1.05 -0.99 -21.20
C GLN A 74 1.34 -0.92 -19.70
N TYR A 75 0.34 -0.62 -18.88
CA TYR A 75 0.48 -0.54 -17.44
C TYR A 75 0.79 -1.89 -16.82
N ARG A 76 0.07 -2.95 -17.21
CA ARG A 76 0.37 -4.33 -16.79
C ARG A 76 1.81 -4.73 -17.16
N LYS A 77 2.23 -4.42 -18.39
CA LYS A 77 3.62 -4.66 -18.81
C LYS A 77 4.62 -3.90 -17.93
N LYS A 78 4.35 -2.64 -17.60
CA LYS A 78 5.18 -1.84 -16.69
C LYS A 78 5.28 -2.50 -15.32
N LEU A 79 4.15 -2.83 -14.67
CA LEU A 79 4.15 -3.50 -13.37
C LEU A 79 4.92 -4.83 -13.39
N LYS A 80 4.78 -5.60 -14.45
CA LYS A 80 5.53 -6.85 -14.65
C LYS A 80 7.05 -6.63 -14.66
N THR A 81 7.55 -5.59 -15.29
CA THR A 81 8.99 -5.27 -15.30
C THR A 81 9.53 -4.76 -13.96
N LEU A 82 8.64 -4.35 -13.04
CA LEU A 82 8.99 -3.81 -11.73
C LEU A 82 8.92 -4.83 -10.58
N ARG A 83 8.53 -6.08 -10.85
CA ARG A 83 8.37 -7.14 -9.82
C ARG A 83 9.67 -7.60 -9.20
N GLY A 84 10.74 -7.59 -9.98
CA GLY A 84 12.04 -8.10 -9.55
C GLY A 84 12.55 -7.40 -8.30
N LEU A 85 13.08 -8.18 -7.37
CA LEU A 85 13.68 -7.62 -6.16
C LEU A 85 15.16 -7.32 -6.40
N PRO A 86 15.65 -6.11 -6.04
CA PRO A 86 17.07 -5.82 -6.04
C PRO A 86 17.85 -6.87 -5.26
N VAL A 87 19.02 -7.27 -5.78
CA VAL A 87 19.86 -8.29 -5.15
C VAL A 87 20.20 -7.93 -3.70
N MET A 88 20.42 -6.65 -3.40
CA MET A 88 20.74 -6.18 -2.06
C MET A 88 19.56 -6.26 -1.08
N LEU A 89 18.32 -6.29 -1.56
CA LEU A 89 17.13 -6.39 -0.72
C LEU A 89 16.93 -7.82 -0.17
N ARG A 90 17.30 -8.83 -0.95
CA ARG A 90 17.10 -10.26 -0.61
C ARG A 90 17.73 -10.65 0.74
N PRO A 91 19.02 -10.38 1.00
CA PRO A 91 19.64 -10.70 2.30
C PRO A 91 18.97 -10.01 3.49
N MET A 92 18.45 -8.81 3.30
CA MET A 92 17.73 -8.10 4.37
C MET A 92 16.42 -8.82 4.71
N LEU A 93 15.66 -9.24 3.70
CA LEU A 93 14.45 -10.06 3.90
C LEU A 93 14.77 -11.42 4.53
N GLU A 94 15.89 -12.04 4.15
CA GLU A 94 16.35 -13.32 4.69
C GLU A 94 16.71 -13.27 6.20
N ASN A 95 17.08 -12.10 6.71
CA ASN A 95 17.38 -11.88 8.12
C ASN A 95 16.14 -11.58 8.98
N LEU A 96 14.96 -11.41 8.40
CA LEU A 96 13.73 -11.21 9.16
C LEU A 96 13.19 -12.55 9.68
N PRO A 97 12.81 -12.64 10.98
CA PRO A 97 12.35 -13.89 11.55
C PRO A 97 11.01 -14.34 10.96
N ALA A 98 10.77 -15.65 10.91
CA ALA A 98 9.50 -16.22 10.45
C ALA A 98 8.29 -15.80 11.29
N SER A 99 8.53 -15.40 12.55
CA SER A 99 7.49 -14.87 13.46
C SER A 99 7.13 -13.40 13.22
N ALA A 100 7.81 -12.71 12.30
CA ALA A 100 7.49 -11.32 11.99
C ALA A 100 6.09 -11.19 11.38
N HIS A 101 5.38 -10.13 11.75
CA HIS A 101 4.10 -9.85 11.09
C HIS A 101 4.34 -9.44 9.63
N PRO A 102 3.56 -9.95 8.65
CA PRO A 102 3.74 -9.63 7.23
C PRO A 102 3.80 -8.12 6.92
N MET A 103 3.01 -7.31 7.63
CA MET A 103 3.05 -5.85 7.47
C MET A 103 4.36 -5.22 7.95
N ASP A 104 5.01 -5.80 8.96
CA ASP A 104 6.32 -5.33 9.43
C ASP A 104 7.42 -5.71 8.45
N VAL A 105 7.28 -6.87 7.79
CA VAL A 105 8.16 -7.29 6.68
C VAL A 105 8.06 -6.30 5.51
N LEU A 106 6.84 -5.97 5.08
CA LEU A 106 6.62 -5.00 3.99
C LEU A 106 7.14 -3.61 4.36
N ARG A 107 6.89 -3.14 5.60
CA ARG A 107 7.42 -1.86 6.09
C ARG A 107 8.94 -1.82 6.04
N SER A 108 9.60 -2.87 6.52
CA SER A 108 11.06 -2.99 6.53
C SER A 108 11.62 -3.07 5.11
N GLY A 109 10.98 -3.88 4.25
CA GLY A 109 11.33 -4.01 2.84
C GLY A 109 11.18 -2.70 2.07
N CYS A 110 10.10 -1.96 2.31
CA CYS A 110 9.86 -0.65 1.70
C CYS A 110 10.96 0.36 2.12
N SER A 111 11.31 0.42 3.41
CA SER A 111 12.37 1.30 3.90
C SER A 111 13.74 0.96 3.31
N ALA A 112 14.07 -0.33 3.24
CA ALA A 112 15.31 -0.78 2.63
C ALA A 112 15.34 -0.51 1.12
N LEU A 113 14.23 -0.70 0.42
CA LEU A 113 14.12 -0.39 -1.01
C LEU A 113 14.43 1.07 -1.30
N GLY A 114 13.95 2.00 -0.47
CA GLY A 114 14.24 3.43 -0.58
C GLY A 114 15.73 3.77 -0.39
N THR A 115 16.49 2.98 0.39
CA THR A 115 17.94 3.16 0.53
C THR A 115 18.73 2.58 -0.64
N ILE A 116 18.23 1.51 -1.26
CA ILE A 116 18.88 0.81 -2.38
C ILE A 116 18.62 1.55 -3.71
N LEU A 117 17.43 2.09 -3.86
CA LEU A 117 17.00 2.85 -5.03
C LEU A 117 16.72 4.28 -4.60
N PRO A 118 17.75 5.10 -4.43
CA PRO A 118 17.56 6.48 -3.98
C PRO A 118 16.68 7.21 -4.99
N GLU A 119 15.55 7.66 -4.49
CA GLU A 119 14.65 8.52 -5.23
C GLU A 119 15.28 9.91 -5.29
N ALA A 120 15.26 10.52 -6.46
CA ALA A 120 15.60 11.92 -6.56
C ALA A 120 14.70 12.70 -5.58
N GLN A 121 15.25 13.71 -4.90
CA GLN A 121 14.49 14.60 -3.99
C GLN A 121 13.45 15.44 -4.77
N ASP A 122 13.05 14.97 -5.91
CA ASP A 122 12.06 15.58 -6.77
C ASP A 122 10.68 15.05 -6.41
N HIS A 123 9.96 15.85 -5.62
CA HIS A 123 8.60 15.55 -5.17
C HIS A 123 7.53 15.83 -6.23
N ASN A 124 7.90 15.83 -7.53
CA ASN A 124 6.91 16.03 -8.58
C ASN A 124 5.94 14.81 -8.67
N PRO A 125 4.70 15.03 -9.11
CA PRO A 125 3.70 13.96 -9.20
C PRO A 125 4.09 12.80 -10.12
N GLY A 126 4.98 13.01 -11.08
CA GLY A 126 5.50 11.98 -11.97
C GLY A 126 6.41 11.01 -11.22
N ALA A 127 7.41 11.53 -10.48
CA ALA A 127 8.30 10.73 -9.66
C ALA A 127 7.52 9.94 -8.60
N ALA A 128 6.57 10.57 -7.92
CA ALA A 128 5.73 9.89 -6.93
C ALA A 128 4.94 8.70 -7.53
N ARG A 129 4.48 8.82 -8.78
CA ARG A 129 3.79 7.70 -9.47
C ARG A 129 4.73 6.55 -9.79
N GLU A 130 5.97 6.83 -10.23
CA GLU A 130 6.96 5.78 -10.50
C GLU A 130 7.30 4.98 -9.24
N ILE A 131 7.41 5.67 -8.09
CA ILE A 131 7.60 5.03 -6.79
C ILE A 131 6.40 4.16 -6.43
N ALA A 132 5.19 4.69 -6.54
CA ALA A 132 3.97 3.95 -6.25
C ALA A 132 3.81 2.71 -7.13
N ASP A 133 4.06 2.81 -8.45
CA ASP A 133 4.02 1.68 -9.38
C ASP A 133 5.03 0.61 -8.98
N ARG A 134 6.25 0.98 -8.58
CA ARG A 134 7.27 0.06 -8.10
C ARG A 134 6.84 -0.65 -6.82
N LEU A 135 6.30 0.06 -5.85
CA LEU A 135 5.82 -0.53 -4.60
C LEU A 135 4.66 -1.50 -4.84
N ILE A 136 3.67 -1.10 -5.66
CA ILE A 136 2.55 -1.98 -6.04
C ILE A 136 3.07 -3.27 -6.68
N ALA A 137 4.04 -3.18 -7.58
CA ALA A 137 4.58 -4.34 -8.28
C ALA A 137 5.43 -5.26 -7.38
N SER A 138 6.19 -4.70 -6.43
CA SER A 138 7.20 -5.44 -5.66
C SER A 138 6.70 -5.95 -4.30
N PHE A 139 5.57 -5.48 -3.77
CA PHE A 139 5.09 -5.90 -2.45
C PHE A 139 4.79 -7.41 -2.38
N ALA A 140 4.15 -7.97 -3.42
CA ALA A 140 3.92 -9.39 -3.52
C ALA A 140 5.26 -10.16 -3.48
N SER A 141 6.22 -9.73 -4.30
CA SER A 141 7.55 -10.33 -4.37
C SER A 141 8.31 -10.28 -3.04
N MET A 142 8.26 -9.14 -2.32
CA MET A 142 8.90 -9.01 -1.01
C MET A 142 8.32 -10.00 -0.01
N LEU A 143 6.99 -10.07 0.05
CA LEU A 143 6.29 -10.91 1.03
C LEU A 143 6.50 -12.39 0.74
N LEU A 144 6.33 -12.81 -0.50
CA LEU A 144 6.51 -14.20 -0.91
C LEU A 144 7.96 -14.66 -0.76
N TYR A 145 8.93 -13.83 -1.16
CA TYR A 145 10.35 -14.15 -0.99
C TYR A 145 10.71 -14.38 0.48
N TRP A 146 10.32 -13.44 1.37
CA TRP A 146 10.51 -13.59 2.80
C TRP A 146 9.81 -14.83 3.36
N TYR A 147 8.56 -15.07 2.98
CA TYR A 147 7.78 -16.21 3.48
C TYR A 147 8.45 -17.55 3.13
N HIS A 148 8.78 -17.73 1.87
CA HIS A 148 9.41 -18.98 1.44
C HIS A 148 10.79 -19.18 2.04
N TRP A 149 11.57 -18.14 2.20
CA TRP A 149 12.85 -18.23 2.87
C TRP A 149 12.71 -18.51 4.35
N SER A 150 11.96 -17.71 5.08
CA SER A 150 11.88 -17.79 6.55
C SER A 150 11.19 -19.05 7.05
N HIS A 151 10.23 -19.63 6.30
CA HIS A 151 9.48 -20.82 6.71
C HIS A 151 10.02 -22.11 6.10
N ASN A 152 10.59 -22.04 4.90
CA ASN A 152 10.98 -23.24 4.16
C ASN A 152 12.48 -23.27 3.78
N GLY A 153 13.25 -22.23 4.07
CA GLY A 153 14.65 -22.10 3.68
C GLY A 153 14.86 -22.03 2.14
N ARG A 154 13.81 -21.67 1.40
CA ARG A 154 13.80 -21.73 -0.06
C ARG A 154 13.81 -20.31 -0.66
N ARG A 155 14.81 -20.05 -1.52
CA ARG A 155 14.79 -18.87 -2.39
C ARG A 155 13.89 -19.12 -3.60
N ILE A 156 13.01 -18.20 -3.89
CA ILE A 156 12.12 -18.22 -5.05
C ILE A 156 12.51 -17.14 -6.05
N GLU A 157 12.19 -17.37 -7.32
CA GLU A 157 12.23 -16.32 -8.33
C GLU A 157 11.02 -15.40 -8.16
N THR A 158 11.24 -14.10 -8.31
CA THR A 158 10.20 -13.07 -8.15
C THR A 158 9.77 -12.41 -9.45
N GLU A 159 10.39 -12.80 -10.56
CA GLU A 159 10.05 -12.35 -11.90
C GLU A 159 9.22 -13.42 -12.59
N THR A 160 7.90 -13.30 -12.53
CA THR A 160 6.97 -14.24 -13.18
C THR A 160 6.34 -13.64 -14.43
N ASP A 161 5.83 -14.49 -15.30
CA ASP A 161 5.17 -14.08 -16.55
C ASP A 161 3.67 -13.78 -16.42
N ASP A 162 3.15 -13.85 -15.20
CA ASP A 162 1.74 -13.56 -14.93
C ASP A 162 1.32 -12.14 -15.31
N ASP A 163 0.12 -12.00 -15.87
CA ASP A 163 -0.37 -10.72 -16.38
C ASP A 163 -0.97 -9.81 -15.30
N SER A 164 -1.24 -10.34 -14.09
CA SER A 164 -1.81 -9.56 -13.00
C SER A 164 -0.98 -9.67 -11.71
N ILE A 165 -1.16 -8.70 -10.82
CA ILE A 165 -0.56 -8.72 -9.47
C ILE A 165 -1.13 -9.89 -8.66
N ALA A 166 -2.42 -10.18 -8.78
CA ALA A 166 -3.06 -11.28 -8.08
C ALA A 166 -2.52 -12.65 -8.56
N ALA A 167 -2.41 -12.87 -9.87
CA ALA A 167 -1.85 -14.10 -10.42
C ALA A 167 -0.38 -14.28 -9.98
N HIS A 168 0.41 -13.22 -10.04
CA HIS A 168 1.79 -13.22 -9.53
C HIS A 168 1.88 -13.60 -8.05
N PHE A 169 0.95 -13.14 -7.22
CA PHE A 169 0.92 -13.48 -5.79
C PHE A 169 0.56 -14.95 -5.55
N LEU A 170 -0.25 -15.56 -6.42
CA LEU A 170 -0.71 -16.95 -6.28
C LEU A 170 0.18 -17.97 -7.00
N HIS A 171 1.21 -17.53 -7.75
CA HIS A 171 2.15 -18.39 -8.45
C HIS A 171 3.09 -19.08 -7.46
#